data_0841351e760829823ef5476ea4579e59
#
_entry.id   0841351e760829823ef5476ea4579e59
#
_cell.length_a   1.000
_cell.length_b   1.000
_cell.length_c   1.000
_cell.angle_alpha   90.00
_cell.angle_beta   90.00
_cell.angle_gamma   90.00
#
_symmetry.space_group_name_H-M   'P 1'
#
loop_
_entity.id
_entity.type
_entity.pdbx_description
1 polymer ?
#
loop_
_entity_poly.entity_id
_entity_poly.type
_entity_poly.pdbx_seq_one_letter_code
_entity_poly.pdbx_strand_id
1 'polypeptide(L)'
;MVTWRLPWRNGSQNASRPEPGDPGLRPLVSGTDEAVPSSVALAEAGFEDDAPVVLRHLLRVPQAELAAVSERCISHGYVIDESVATDVVDGLALLPVAQAMVVDAVALSRERARMASAVSRAGGRVEGWVLLRAADTPVTR
;
A
#
# COMPACT_ATOMS: atom_id res chain seq x y z
N MET A 1 18.92 23.25 24.46
CA MET A 1 18.65 22.86 24.05
C MET A 1 17.99 22.73 23.52
N VAL A 2 17.76 22.76 23.53
CA VAL A 2 17.34 22.30 23.07
C VAL A 2 16.66 22.08 22.36
N THR A 3 16.33 22.21 22.30
CA THR A 3 15.68 21.86 21.66
C THR A 3 15.41 21.13 21.01
N TRP A 4 15.58 20.65 21.29
CA TRP A 4 15.54 19.80 20.74
C TRP A 4 14.77 18.99 20.85
N ARG A 5 14.40 18.79 21.63
CA ARG A 5 13.55 18.02 21.81
C ARG A 5 12.68 17.86 20.73
N LEU A 6 12.49 18.63 19.96
CA LEU A 6 11.76 18.46 18.84
C LEU A 6 12.22 17.38 17.99
N PRO A 7 13.49 17.23 17.75
CA PRO A 7 13.94 16.17 16.89
C PRO A 7 13.59 14.81 17.38
N TRP A 8 13.74 14.55 18.65
CA TRP A 8 13.49 13.21 19.05
C TRP A 8 12.00 12.92 19.12
N ARG A 9 11.21 13.94 19.25
CA ARG A 9 9.83 13.73 19.17
C ARG A 9 9.43 13.34 17.76
N ASN A 10 10.00 13.97 16.78
CA ASN A 10 9.78 13.61 15.42
C ASN A 10 10.26 12.21 15.14
N GLY A 11 11.36 11.83 15.72
CA GLY A 11 11.86 10.49 15.55
C GLY A 11 10.92 9.45 16.08
N SER A 12 10.28 9.73 17.20
CA SER A 12 9.32 8.84 17.75
C SER A 12 8.15 8.64 16.84
N GLN A 13 7.63 9.69 16.26
CA GLN A 13 6.55 9.58 15.33
C GLN A 13 6.96 8.82 14.08
N ASN A 14 8.16 9.08 13.60
CA ASN A 14 8.65 8.37 12.44
C ASN A 14 8.83 6.90 12.74
N ALA A 15 9.27 6.59 13.95
CA ALA A 15 9.47 5.19 14.31
C ALA A 15 8.17 4.42 14.34
N SER A 16 7.03 5.10 14.60
CA SER A 16 5.76 4.40 14.61
C SER A 16 5.13 4.35 13.23
N ARG A 17 5.74 5.02 12.24
CA ARG A 17 5.20 5.02 10.91
C ARG A 17 5.69 3.78 10.17
N PRO A 18 4.79 3.00 9.58
CA PRO A 18 5.24 1.79 8.89
C PRO A 18 5.99 2.14 7.62
N GLU A 19 6.94 1.29 7.28
CA GLU A 19 7.74 1.46 6.08
C GLU A 19 7.26 0.52 5.00
N PRO A 20 6.91 1.03 3.81
CA PRO A 20 6.57 0.14 2.71
C PRO A 20 7.76 -0.78 2.40
N GLY A 21 7.47 -2.06 2.21
CA GLY A 21 8.53 -3.01 1.91
C GLY A 21 9.15 -3.67 3.13
N ASP A 22 8.75 -3.26 4.33
CA ASP A 22 9.25 -3.89 5.54
C ASP A 22 8.69 -5.32 5.62
N PRO A 23 9.54 -6.34 5.72
CA PRO A 23 9.03 -7.71 5.77
C PRO A 23 8.29 -8.02 7.06
N GLY A 24 8.40 -7.18 8.08
CA GLY A 24 7.68 -7.39 9.33
C GLY A 24 6.27 -6.88 9.35
N LEU A 25 5.76 -6.39 8.23
CA LEU A 25 4.38 -5.90 8.18
C LEU A 25 3.39 -7.05 8.20
N ARG A 26 2.25 -6.82 8.84
CA ARG A 26 1.18 -7.82 8.93
C ARG A 26 -0.07 -7.29 8.28
N PRO A 27 -0.77 -8.14 7.52
CA PRO A 27 -2.00 -7.70 6.85
C PRO A 27 -3.13 -7.48 7.83
N LEU A 28 -3.92 -6.45 7.58
CA LEU A 28 -5.10 -6.13 8.35
C LEU A 28 -6.37 -6.39 7.55
N VAL A 29 -6.39 -5.95 6.31
CA VAL A 29 -7.55 -6.00 5.43
C VAL A 29 -7.04 -6.21 4.04
N SER A 30 -7.71 -7.01 3.25
CA SER A 30 -7.33 -7.17 1.84
C SER A 30 -8.58 -7.34 1.00
N GLY A 31 -8.45 -7.09 -0.29
CA GLY A 31 -9.53 -7.28 -1.24
C GLY A 31 -9.00 -7.64 -2.60
N THR A 32 -9.70 -8.57 -3.26
CA THR A 32 -9.37 -8.96 -4.62
C THR A 32 -10.54 -8.74 -5.56
N ASP A 33 -11.69 -8.36 -5.04
CA ASP A 33 -12.90 -8.19 -5.83
C ASP A 33 -13.17 -6.70 -6.00
N GLU A 34 -13.06 -6.22 -7.23
CA GLU A 34 -13.27 -4.81 -7.53
C GLU A 34 -14.69 -4.37 -7.28
N ALA A 35 -15.64 -5.31 -7.27
CA ALA A 35 -17.03 -4.97 -7.07
C ALA A 35 -17.34 -4.64 -5.61
N VAL A 36 -16.47 -5.03 -4.68
CA VAL A 36 -16.72 -4.74 -3.27
C VAL A 36 -16.28 -3.31 -2.97
N PRO A 37 -17.18 -2.43 -2.53
CA PRO A 37 -16.79 -1.05 -2.22
C PRO A 37 -15.81 -0.99 -1.07
N SER A 38 -14.97 0.02 -1.08
CA SER A 38 -13.98 0.21 -0.03
C SER A 38 -14.62 0.31 1.34
N SER A 39 -15.73 1.02 1.45
CA SER A 39 -16.41 1.17 2.74
C SER A 39 -16.87 -0.17 3.29
N VAL A 40 -17.33 -1.05 2.42
CA VAL A 40 -17.78 -2.37 2.85
C VAL A 40 -16.62 -3.22 3.33
N ALA A 41 -15.53 -3.22 2.57
CA ALA A 41 -14.36 -4.01 2.94
C ALA A 41 -13.78 -3.56 4.28
N LEU A 42 -13.69 -2.25 4.49
CA LEU A 42 -13.16 -1.73 5.75
C LEU A 42 -14.10 -2.03 6.92
N ALA A 43 -15.41 -1.87 6.70
CA ALA A 43 -16.39 -2.12 7.76
C ALA A 43 -16.41 -3.59 8.17
N GLU A 44 -16.34 -4.49 7.21
CA GLU A 44 -16.36 -5.91 7.51
C GLU A 44 -15.12 -6.35 8.28
N ALA A 45 -14.02 -5.68 8.07
CA ALA A 45 -12.80 -5.99 8.79
C ALA A 45 -12.69 -5.25 10.12
N GLY A 46 -13.64 -4.37 10.41
CA GLY A 46 -13.59 -3.56 11.62
C GLY A 46 -12.44 -2.56 11.61
N PHE A 47 -12.03 -2.12 10.43
CA PHE A 47 -10.88 -1.23 10.33
C PHE A 47 -11.33 0.21 10.55
N GLU A 48 -10.80 0.83 11.60
CA GLU A 48 -11.12 2.21 11.93
C GLU A 48 -9.87 2.92 12.44
N ASP A 49 -8.74 2.65 11.85
CA ASP A 49 -7.49 3.16 12.34
C ASP A 49 -7.24 4.55 11.77
N ASP A 50 -6.85 5.50 12.59
CA ASP A 50 -6.50 6.83 12.10
C ASP A 50 -5.00 7.07 12.11
N ALA A 51 -4.22 6.03 12.33
CA ALA A 51 -2.77 6.09 12.20
C ALA A 51 -2.35 5.62 10.81
N PRO A 52 -1.18 6.00 10.34
CA PRO A 52 -0.73 5.53 9.02
C PRO A 52 -0.57 4.02 8.97
N VAL A 53 -0.96 3.45 7.85
CA VAL A 53 -0.75 2.03 7.52
C VAL A 53 -0.12 1.99 6.15
N VAL A 54 0.36 0.82 5.74
CA VAL A 54 0.87 0.65 4.39
C VAL A 54 -0.26 0.14 3.52
N LEU A 55 -0.52 0.84 2.43
CA LEU A 55 -1.46 0.38 1.41
C LEU A 55 -0.62 -0.19 0.28
N ARG A 56 -0.80 -1.48 0.01
CA ARG A 56 -0.11 -2.17 -1.08
C ARG A 56 -1.13 -2.53 -2.13
N HIS A 57 -0.78 -2.30 -3.39
CA HIS A 57 -1.57 -2.78 -4.52
C HIS A 57 -0.77 -3.81 -5.28
N LEU A 58 -1.43 -4.84 -5.74
CA LEU A 58 -0.82 -5.87 -6.57
C LEU A 58 -1.36 -5.68 -7.98
N LEU A 59 -0.49 -5.29 -8.90
CA LEU A 59 -0.89 -4.94 -10.26
C LEU A 59 -0.33 -5.98 -11.22
N ARG A 60 -1.08 -6.29 -12.27
CA ARG A 60 -0.59 -7.13 -13.38
C ARG A 60 -0.42 -6.25 -14.59
N VAL A 61 0.77 -6.24 -15.15
CA VAL A 61 1.13 -5.28 -16.18
C VAL A 61 1.90 -6.00 -17.28
N PRO A 62 1.58 -5.73 -18.55
CA PRO A 62 2.39 -6.30 -19.63
C PRO A 62 3.85 -5.90 -19.43
N GLN A 63 4.76 -6.82 -19.67
CA GLN A 63 6.17 -6.57 -19.41
C GLN A 63 6.70 -5.32 -20.13
N ALA A 64 6.20 -5.07 -21.35
CA ALA A 64 6.65 -3.91 -22.10
C ALA A 64 6.22 -2.59 -21.47
N GLU A 65 5.19 -2.62 -20.61
CA GLU A 65 4.67 -1.41 -19.96
C GLU A 65 5.13 -1.27 -18.53
N LEU A 66 5.92 -2.20 -18.05
CA LEU A 66 6.28 -2.24 -16.63
C LEU A 66 6.97 -0.98 -16.16
N ALA A 67 7.93 -0.48 -16.92
CA ALA A 67 8.67 0.72 -16.53
C ALA A 67 7.76 1.95 -16.49
N ALA A 68 6.89 2.08 -17.49
CA ALA A 68 6.00 3.24 -17.55
C ALA A 68 4.98 3.25 -16.42
N VAL A 69 4.41 2.08 -16.10
CA VAL A 69 3.44 2.01 -15.01
C VAL A 69 4.15 2.23 -13.67
N SER A 70 5.36 1.68 -13.50
CA SER A 70 6.12 1.90 -12.28
C SER A 70 6.37 3.38 -12.06
N GLU A 71 6.78 4.11 -13.08
CA GLU A 71 7.04 5.53 -12.95
C GLU A 71 5.77 6.30 -12.60
N ARG A 72 4.66 5.89 -13.16
CA ARG A 72 3.39 6.54 -12.86
C ARG A 72 3.02 6.34 -11.40
N CYS A 73 3.20 5.13 -10.88
CA CYS A 73 2.93 4.86 -9.47
C CYS A 73 3.88 5.64 -8.56
N ILE A 74 5.14 5.71 -8.93
CA ILE A 74 6.12 6.46 -8.14
C ILE A 74 5.75 7.93 -8.09
N SER A 75 5.23 8.48 -9.19
CA SER A 75 4.83 9.88 -9.21
C SER A 75 3.64 10.17 -8.29
N HIS A 76 2.91 9.13 -7.90
CA HIS A 76 1.80 9.27 -6.96
C HIS A 76 2.22 8.90 -5.53
N GLY A 77 3.52 8.77 -5.29
CA GLY A 77 4.03 8.54 -3.93
C GLY A 77 4.24 7.09 -3.55
N TYR A 78 4.03 6.18 -4.49
CA TYR A 78 4.25 4.76 -4.21
C TYR A 78 5.71 4.38 -4.40
N VAL A 79 6.12 3.31 -3.74
CA VAL A 79 7.42 2.69 -4.00
C VAL A 79 7.16 1.26 -4.46
N ILE A 80 8.11 0.69 -5.17
CA ILE A 80 8.02 -0.72 -5.56
C ILE A 80 8.27 -1.54 -4.29
N ASP A 81 7.36 -2.46 -4.01
CA ASP A 81 7.45 -3.25 -2.79
C ASP A 81 8.24 -4.52 -3.05
N GLU A 82 9.52 -4.49 -2.71
CA GLU A 82 10.41 -5.60 -3.01
C GLU A 82 10.27 -6.76 -2.04
N SER A 83 9.43 -6.63 -1.04
CA SER A 83 9.17 -7.74 -0.11
C SER A 83 8.23 -8.78 -0.70
N VAL A 84 7.60 -8.47 -1.83
CA VAL A 84 6.66 -9.38 -2.48
C VAL A 84 7.36 -10.08 -3.64
N ALA A 85 7.28 -11.40 -3.67
CA ALA A 85 7.87 -12.15 -4.77
C ALA A 85 7.08 -11.87 -6.05
N THR A 86 7.79 -11.67 -7.14
CA THR A 86 7.15 -11.33 -8.40
C THR A 86 7.24 -12.50 -9.37
N ASP A 87 6.33 -12.52 -10.32
CA ASP A 87 6.29 -13.55 -11.36
C ASP A 87 5.66 -12.96 -12.61
N VAL A 88 5.61 -13.76 -13.65
CA VAL A 88 4.95 -13.39 -14.91
C VAL A 88 3.96 -14.50 -15.24
N VAL A 89 2.70 -14.13 -15.41
CA VAL A 89 1.64 -15.08 -15.75
C VAL A 89 0.92 -14.52 -16.97
N ASP A 90 0.84 -15.32 -18.04
CA ASP A 90 0.17 -14.92 -19.28
C ASP A 90 0.71 -13.61 -19.84
N GLY A 91 2.03 -13.42 -19.74
CA GLY A 91 2.67 -12.21 -20.26
C GLY A 91 2.52 -10.99 -19.39
N LEU A 92 1.86 -11.11 -18.23
CA LEU A 92 1.66 -10.00 -17.32
C LEU A 92 2.56 -10.18 -16.10
N ALA A 93 3.37 -9.18 -15.83
CA ALA A 93 4.26 -9.19 -14.66
C ALA A 93 3.52 -8.68 -13.44
N LEU A 94 3.83 -9.23 -12.29
CA LEU A 94 3.30 -8.70 -11.04
C LEU A 94 4.12 -7.48 -10.64
N LEU A 95 3.44 -6.39 -10.38
CA LEU A 95 4.06 -5.15 -9.93
C LEU A 95 3.44 -4.78 -8.59
N PRO A 96 4.13 -5.06 -7.49
CA PRO A 96 3.62 -4.65 -6.18
C PRO A 96 4.10 -3.24 -5.87
N VAL A 97 3.18 -2.36 -5.51
CA VAL A 97 3.52 -0.99 -5.13
C VAL A 97 2.88 -0.68 -3.79
N ALA A 98 3.52 0.15 -2.99
CA ALA A 98 3.06 0.41 -1.63
C ALA A 98 3.36 1.83 -1.20
N GLN A 99 2.55 2.34 -0.29
CA GLN A 99 2.70 3.68 0.25
C GLN A 99 2.12 3.72 1.67
N ALA A 100 2.80 4.41 2.57
CA ALA A 100 2.28 4.61 3.92
C ALA A 100 1.34 5.81 3.92
N MET A 101 0.16 5.65 4.50
CA MET A 101 -0.83 6.73 4.53
C MET A 101 -1.94 6.41 5.53
N VAL A 102 -2.67 7.43 5.92
CA VAL A 102 -3.88 7.23 6.70
C VAL A 102 -4.99 6.85 5.74
N VAL A 103 -5.69 5.76 6.03
CA VAL A 103 -6.68 5.20 5.11
C VAL A 103 -8.08 5.23 5.72
N ASP A 104 -9.01 5.83 5.01
CA ASP A 104 -10.43 5.68 5.26
C ASP A 104 -11.07 5.22 3.94
N ALA A 105 -12.39 5.09 3.92
CA ALA A 105 -13.07 4.58 2.73
C ALA A 105 -12.87 5.47 1.51
N VAL A 106 -12.86 6.78 1.72
CA VAL A 106 -12.69 7.72 0.62
C VAL A 106 -11.27 7.64 0.06
N ALA A 107 -10.27 7.62 0.95
CA ALA A 107 -8.88 7.53 0.52
C ALA A 107 -8.63 6.21 -0.21
N LEU A 108 -9.15 5.11 0.32
CA LEU A 108 -8.96 3.81 -0.30
C LEU A 108 -9.61 3.76 -1.67
N SER A 109 -10.84 4.28 -1.80
CA SER A 109 -11.52 4.31 -3.09
C SER A 109 -10.75 5.12 -4.11
N ARG A 110 -10.22 6.26 -3.70
CA ARG A 110 -9.45 7.11 -4.59
C ARG A 110 -8.18 6.40 -5.07
N GLU A 111 -7.49 5.75 -4.16
CA GLU A 111 -6.25 5.08 -4.53
C GLU A 111 -6.51 3.85 -5.40
N ARG A 112 -7.58 3.11 -5.11
CA ARG A 112 -7.95 1.98 -5.95
C ARG A 112 -8.29 2.43 -7.37
N ALA A 113 -9.01 3.54 -7.51
CA ALA A 113 -9.36 4.06 -8.82
C ALA A 113 -8.11 4.53 -9.58
N ARG A 114 -7.17 5.13 -8.85
CA ARG A 114 -5.93 5.59 -9.44
C ARG A 114 -5.12 4.43 -10.01
N MET A 115 -5.05 3.33 -9.26
CA MET A 115 -4.33 2.15 -9.71
C MET A 115 -5.03 1.48 -10.88
N ALA A 116 -6.35 1.36 -10.81
CA ALA A 116 -7.10 0.75 -11.90
C ALA A 116 -6.92 1.54 -13.20
N SER A 117 -6.93 2.86 -13.10
CA SER A 117 -6.73 3.71 -14.26
C SER A 117 -5.33 3.54 -14.85
N ALA A 118 -4.32 3.49 -13.98
CA ALA A 118 -2.95 3.36 -14.43
C ALA A 118 -2.71 2.06 -15.20
N VAL A 119 -3.23 0.95 -14.68
CA VAL A 119 -2.97 -0.34 -15.32
C VAL A 119 -3.88 -0.57 -16.53
N SER A 120 -5.12 -0.08 -16.50
CA SER A 120 -6.00 -0.35 -17.64
C SER A 120 -5.52 0.35 -18.90
N ARG A 121 -4.92 1.52 -18.76
CA ARG A 121 -4.34 2.20 -19.92
C ARG A 121 -3.20 1.41 -20.54
N ALA A 122 -2.51 0.62 -19.72
CA ALA A 122 -1.38 -0.16 -20.19
C ALA A 122 -1.77 -1.55 -20.62
N GLY A 123 -3.04 -1.91 -20.51
CA GLY A 123 -3.48 -3.26 -20.86
C GLY A 123 -3.35 -4.25 -19.71
N GLY A 124 -3.25 -3.77 -18.49
CA GLY A 124 -3.13 -4.63 -17.32
C GLY A 124 -4.39 -4.65 -16.47
N ARG A 125 -4.27 -5.14 -15.27
CA ARG A 125 -5.39 -5.19 -14.33
C ARG A 125 -4.87 -5.12 -12.90
N VAL A 126 -5.75 -4.75 -11.98
CA VAL A 126 -5.43 -4.78 -10.55
C VAL A 126 -5.77 -6.17 -10.04
N GLU A 127 -4.83 -6.80 -9.35
CA GLU A 127 -5.07 -8.13 -8.80
C GLU A 127 -5.63 -8.05 -7.38
N GLY A 128 -5.26 -7.02 -6.65
CA GLY A 128 -5.78 -6.85 -5.30
C GLY A 128 -5.08 -5.74 -4.56
N TRP A 129 -5.51 -5.52 -3.33
CA TRP A 129 -4.90 -4.54 -2.44
C TRP A 129 -4.89 -5.11 -1.03
N VAL A 130 -4.01 -4.58 -0.19
CA VAL A 130 -3.94 -5.00 1.19
C VAL A 130 -3.46 -3.84 2.05
N LEU A 131 -4.03 -3.72 3.24
CA LEU A 131 -3.56 -2.75 4.25
C LEU A 131 -2.71 -3.53 5.24
N LEU A 132 -1.56 -2.98 5.59
CA LEU A 132 -0.62 -3.65 6.45
C LEU A 132 -0.16 -2.71 7.56
N ARG A 133 0.18 -3.28 8.69
CA ARG A 133 0.69 -2.54 9.85
C ARG A 133 1.95 -3.22 10.34
N ALA A 134 2.83 -2.45 10.94
CA ALA A 134 4.00 -3.03 11.57
C ALA A 134 3.55 -3.98 12.67
N ALA A 135 4.25 -5.08 12.82
CA ALA A 135 3.93 -6.03 13.87
C ALA A 135 4.10 -5.34 15.21
N ASP A 136 3.18 -5.58 16.12
CA ASP A 136 3.26 -5.03 17.43
C ASP A 136 4.46 -5.54 18.14
N THR A 137 5.13 -4.69 18.87
CA THR A 137 6.14 -5.12 19.73
C THR A 137 5.53 -5.26 20.99
N PRO A 138 5.54 -6.30 21.52
CA PRO A 138 4.86 -6.55 22.71
C PRO A 138 5.50 -5.92 23.77
N VAL A 139 6.25 -5.45 23.73
CA VAL A 139 6.82 -4.92 24.60
C VAL A 139 6.27 -4.38 25.49
N THR A 140 5.74 -4.15 25.49
CA THR A 140 5.24 -3.60 26.33
C THR A 140 5.01 -4.03 27.30
N ARG A 141 5.25 -4.36 27.61
CA ARG A 141 5.01 -4.76 28.67
C ARG A 141 5.26 -5.24 29.16
#